data_5bfc15d6b05a6d3f8a417c07b09e0105
#
_entry.id   5bfc15d6b05a6d3f8a417c07b09e0105
#
_cell.length_a   1.000
_cell.length_b   1.000
_cell.length_c   1.000
_cell.angle_alpha   90.00
_cell.angle_beta   90.00
_cell.angle_gamma   90.00
#
_symmetry.space_group_name_H-M   'P 1'
#
loop_
_entity.id
_entity.type
_entity.pdbx_description
1 polymer ?
#
loop_
_entity_poly.entity_id
_entity_poly.type
_entity_poly.pdbx_seq_one_letter_code
_entity_poly.pdbx_strand_id
1 'polypeptide(L)'
;MKLYLVPTPIGNLEDITLRALRILREEVDVILAEDTRTSGNLLRHYSISKPMSAFHINNEHKVVTSLAERIVAGERMALVTDAGTPGISDPGFLLVRECLRLGAEVECLPGATAFVPALVNSGLSADHFIFEGFLPHKKGRQTKINEISKNHYTTILYESPFRLVKTLQQLAEVCGNERRVSVARELTKIYEENVRGTLEEVINHFSQKEVKGEIVIVLEGIEKE
;
A
#
# COMPACT_ATOMS: atom_id res chain seq x y z
N MET A 1 -3.52 -26.08 7.29
CA MET A 1 -3.19 -24.98 8.23
C MET A 1 -2.55 -23.86 7.45
N LYS A 2 -3.38 -22.92 6.92
CA LYS A 2 -2.85 -21.95 5.95
C LYS A 2 -3.53 -20.58 6.09
N LEU A 3 -2.70 -19.54 6.12
CA LEU A 3 -3.10 -18.14 5.98
C LEU A 3 -2.84 -17.69 4.54
N TYR A 4 -3.85 -17.12 3.88
CA TYR A 4 -3.70 -16.44 2.60
C TYR A 4 -3.70 -14.92 2.80
N LEU A 5 -2.70 -14.23 2.24
CA LEU A 5 -2.75 -12.78 2.09
C LEU A 5 -3.24 -12.49 0.67
N VAL A 6 -4.39 -11.86 0.55
CA VAL A 6 -5.07 -11.69 -0.73
C VAL A 6 -5.14 -10.20 -1.07
N PRO A 7 -4.34 -9.73 -2.04
CA PRO A 7 -4.43 -8.36 -2.54
C PRO A 7 -5.81 -8.06 -3.10
N THR A 8 -6.34 -6.89 -2.78
CA THR A 8 -7.60 -6.35 -3.26
C THR A 8 -7.39 -5.19 -4.22
N PRO A 9 -8.35 -4.87 -5.09
CA PRO A 9 -8.24 -3.76 -6.02
C PRO A 9 -7.97 -2.42 -5.33
N ILE A 10 -7.14 -1.58 -5.95
CA ILE A 10 -6.81 -0.23 -5.45
C ILE A 10 -7.71 0.87 -6.03
N GLY A 11 -8.71 0.50 -6.84
CA GLY A 11 -9.66 1.45 -7.46
C GLY A 11 -10.53 0.80 -8.52
N ASN A 12 -9.95 0.01 -9.41
CA ASN A 12 -10.69 -0.73 -10.42
C ASN A 12 -10.93 -2.18 -9.97
N LEU A 13 -12.17 -2.59 -9.86
CA LEU A 13 -12.53 -3.94 -9.40
C LEU A 13 -11.93 -5.04 -10.30
N GLU A 14 -11.71 -4.78 -11.58
CA GLU A 14 -11.12 -5.74 -12.53
C GLU A 14 -9.65 -6.09 -12.21
N ASP A 15 -8.99 -5.32 -11.36
CA ASP A 15 -7.60 -5.59 -10.95
C ASP A 15 -7.46 -6.75 -9.93
N ILE A 16 -8.55 -7.39 -9.53
CA ILE A 16 -8.50 -8.60 -8.73
C ILE A 16 -8.13 -9.82 -9.58
N THR A 17 -7.27 -10.69 -9.06
CA THR A 17 -6.88 -11.87 -9.83
C THR A 17 -7.95 -12.97 -9.75
N LEU A 18 -8.08 -13.76 -10.81
CA LEU A 18 -8.97 -14.94 -10.83
C LEU A 18 -8.64 -15.93 -9.70
N ARG A 19 -7.33 -16.06 -9.36
CA ARG A 19 -6.89 -16.91 -8.24
C ARG A 19 -7.35 -16.37 -6.88
N ALA A 20 -7.30 -15.05 -6.69
CA ALA A 20 -7.82 -14.42 -5.48
C ALA A 20 -9.32 -14.71 -5.30
N LEU A 21 -10.12 -14.52 -6.37
CA LEU A 21 -11.55 -14.81 -6.34
C LEU A 21 -11.84 -16.29 -6.03
N ARG A 22 -11.10 -17.21 -6.64
CA ARG A 22 -11.25 -18.65 -6.38
C ARG A 22 -10.93 -18.98 -4.92
N ILE A 23 -9.82 -18.50 -4.38
CA ILE A 23 -9.42 -18.75 -2.99
C ILE A 23 -10.45 -18.19 -2.00
N LEU A 24 -10.89 -16.95 -2.20
CA LEU A 24 -11.90 -16.34 -1.33
C LEU A 24 -13.24 -17.07 -1.39
N ARG A 25 -13.61 -17.66 -2.53
CA ARG A 25 -14.86 -18.38 -2.70
C ARG A 25 -14.80 -19.82 -2.19
N GLU A 26 -13.72 -20.54 -2.44
CA GLU A 26 -13.68 -22.01 -2.34
C GLU A 26 -12.77 -22.52 -1.24
N GLU A 27 -11.68 -21.82 -0.92
CA GLU A 27 -10.62 -22.39 -0.10
C GLU A 27 -10.61 -21.91 1.36
N VAL A 28 -11.19 -20.75 1.65
CA VAL A 28 -11.14 -20.18 3.00
C VAL A 28 -12.45 -20.35 3.75
N ASP A 29 -12.35 -20.47 5.06
CA ASP A 29 -13.48 -20.60 5.97
C ASP A 29 -13.90 -19.21 6.51
N VAL A 30 -12.92 -18.32 6.73
CA VAL A 30 -13.12 -16.95 7.26
C VAL A 30 -12.25 -15.95 6.51
N ILE A 31 -12.76 -14.76 6.29
CA ILE A 31 -12.02 -13.62 5.74
C ILE A 31 -11.78 -12.60 6.85
N LEU A 32 -10.52 -12.29 7.10
CA LEU A 32 -10.08 -11.22 7.98
C LEU A 32 -10.00 -9.93 7.16
N ALA A 33 -10.72 -8.90 7.58
CA ALA A 33 -10.85 -7.65 6.82
C ALA A 33 -10.53 -6.43 7.69
N GLU A 34 -9.89 -5.43 7.11
CA GLU A 34 -9.58 -4.18 7.78
C GLU A 34 -10.89 -3.41 8.07
N ASP A 35 -11.70 -3.14 7.05
CA ASP A 35 -13.10 -2.72 7.20
C ASP A 35 -14.02 -3.76 6.54
N THR A 36 -14.82 -4.43 7.35
CA THR A 36 -15.77 -5.46 6.88
C THR A 36 -16.85 -4.90 5.95
N ARG A 37 -17.11 -3.58 5.97
CA ARG A 37 -18.07 -2.93 5.07
C ARG A 37 -17.46 -2.79 3.67
N THR A 38 -16.24 -2.30 3.58
CA THR A 38 -15.49 -2.15 2.32
C THR A 38 -15.28 -3.51 1.67
N SER A 39 -14.71 -4.45 2.41
CA SER A 39 -14.50 -5.83 1.93
C SER A 39 -15.82 -6.52 1.59
N GLY A 40 -16.90 -6.28 2.37
CA GLY A 40 -18.23 -6.81 2.09
C GLY A 40 -18.81 -6.31 0.76
N ASN A 41 -18.52 -5.07 0.36
CA ASN A 41 -18.93 -4.56 -0.96
C ASN A 41 -18.18 -5.28 -2.09
N LEU A 42 -16.86 -5.48 -1.95
CA LEU A 42 -16.05 -6.24 -2.89
C LEU A 42 -16.56 -7.68 -3.05
N LEU A 43 -16.74 -8.38 -1.94
CA LEU A 43 -17.22 -9.77 -1.96
C LEU A 43 -18.62 -9.90 -2.58
N ARG A 44 -19.52 -8.97 -2.28
CA ARG A 44 -20.86 -8.94 -2.86
C ARG A 44 -20.82 -8.73 -4.38
N HIS A 45 -19.95 -7.85 -4.86
CA HIS A 45 -19.77 -7.62 -6.30
C HIS A 45 -19.39 -8.91 -7.04
N TYR A 46 -18.55 -9.76 -6.42
CA TYR A 46 -18.12 -11.03 -6.99
C TYR A 46 -18.98 -12.24 -6.54
N SER A 47 -20.14 -11.99 -5.93
CA SER A 47 -21.05 -13.04 -5.44
C SER A 47 -20.35 -14.05 -4.51
N ILE A 48 -19.47 -13.56 -3.63
CA ILE A 48 -18.78 -14.34 -2.61
C ILE A 48 -19.47 -14.11 -1.27
N SER A 49 -19.92 -15.20 -0.63
CA SER A 49 -20.52 -15.18 0.70
C SER A 49 -19.66 -15.99 1.66
N LYS A 50 -18.96 -15.31 2.56
CA LYS A 50 -18.09 -15.91 3.58
C LYS A 50 -18.20 -15.15 4.90
N PRO A 51 -18.04 -15.83 6.03
CA PRO A 51 -17.89 -15.16 7.31
C PRO A 51 -16.71 -14.19 7.29
N MET A 52 -16.91 -13.01 7.88
CA MET A 52 -15.84 -12.01 8.01
C MET A 52 -15.57 -11.70 9.47
N SER A 53 -14.32 -11.40 9.79
CA SER A 53 -13.88 -10.92 11.09
C SER A 53 -13.00 -9.68 10.92
N ALA A 54 -13.17 -8.69 11.78
CA ALA A 54 -12.38 -7.45 11.71
C ALA A 54 -10.93 -7.70 12.17
N PHE A 55 -9.97 -7.25 11.34
CA PHE A 55 -8.54 -7.27 11.64
C PHE A 55 -7.90 -5.96 11.16
N HIS A 56 -7.70 -5.01 12.06
CA HIS A 56 -7.22 -3.67 11.76
C HIS A 56 -6.18 -3.22 12.78
N ILE A 57 -5.46 -2.16 12.52
CA ILE A 57 -4.35 -1.66 13.34
C ILE A 57 -4.70 -1.48 14.84
N ASN A 58 -5.96 -1.17 15.15
CA ASN A 58 -6.39 -0.92 16.54
C ASN A 58 -6.70 -2.22 17.31
N ASN A 59 -6.90 -3.37 16.63
CA ASN A 59 -7.20 -4.63 17.28
C ASN A 59 -6.17 -5.74 17.04
N GLU A 60 -5.30 -5.61 16.04
CA GLU A 60 -4.37 -6.67 15.63
C GLU A 60 -3.56 -7.25 16.79
N HIS A 61 -3.01 -6.40 17.69
CA HIS A 61 -2.27 -6.84 18.86
C HIS A 61 -3.09 -7.71 19.83
N LYS A 62 -4.42 -7.54 19.87
CA LYS A 62 -5.30 -8.28 20.78
C LYS A 62 -5.72 -9.62 20.21
N VAL A 63 -5.88 -9.71 18.88
CA VAL A 63 -6.47 -10.88 18.22
C VAL A 63 -5.44 -11.78 17.53
N VAL A 64 -4.22 -11.31 17.30
CA VAL A 64 -3.20 -12.00 16.50
C VAL A 64 -2.92 -13.42 17.01
N THR A 65 -2.74 -13.62 18.32
CA THR A 65 -2.41 -14.93 18.89
C THR A 65 -3.56 -15.91 18.69
N SER A 66 -4.79 -15.50 19.05
CA SER A 66 -5.95 -16.39 18.90
C SER A 66 -6.27 -16.74 17.45
N LEU A 67 -6.06 -15.81 16.51
CA LEU A 67 -6.24 -16.07 15.08
C LEU A 67 -5.18 -17.05 14.56
N ALA A 68 -3.92 -16.87 14.94
CA ALA A 68 -2.85 -17.77 14.54
C ALA A 68 -3.06 -19.19 15.11
N GLU A 69 -3.51 -19.33 16.35
CA GLU A 69 -3.87 -20.62 16.96
C GLU A 69 -5.02 -21.30 16.20
N ARG A 70 -6.05 -20.58 15.81
CA ARG A 70 -7.16 -21.11 14.99
C ARG A 70 -6.66 -21.59 13.64
N ILE A 71 -5.77 -20.84 12.98
CA ILE A 71 -5.16 -21.25 11.70
C ILE A 71 -4.35 -22.56 11.90
N VAL A 72 -3.56 -22.65 12.96
CA VAL A 72 -2.80 -23.86 13.29
C VAL A 72 -3.72 -25.03 13.64
N ALA A 73 -4.87 -24.77 14.23
CA ALA A 73 -5.89 -25.79 14.50
C ALA A 73 -6.64 -26.25 13.23
N GLY A 74 -6.35 -25.69 12.06
CA GLY A 74 -6.86 -26.14 10.76
C GLY A 74 -7.83 -25.21 10.07
N GLU A 75 -8.21 -24.07 10.67
CA GLU A 75 -9.08 -23.11 10.05
C GLU A 75 -8.33 -22.32 8.95
N ARG A 76 -8.89 -22.30 7.74
CA ARG A 76 -8.28 -21.63 6.59
C ARG A 76 -8.77 -20.19 6.53
N MET A 77 -7.86 -19.24 6.65
CA MET A 77 -8.20 -17.83 6.67
C MET A 77 -7.55 -17.06 5.52
N ALA A 78 -8.25 -16.07 4.99
CA ALA A 78 -7.67 -15.04 4.15
C ALA A 78 -7.62 -13.71 4.88
N LEU A 79 -6.51 -12.99 4.78
CA LEU A 79 -6.40 -11.58 5.17
C LEU A 79 -6.53 -10.72 3.93
N VAL A 80 -7.43 -9.75 3.98
CA VAL A 80 -7.61 -8.68 2.98
C VAL A 80 -7.52 -7.31 3.65
N THR A 81 -7.12 -6.29 2.91
CA THR A 81 -7.15 -4.88 3.31
C THR A 81 -8.17 -4.12 2.47
N ASP A 82 -8.41 -2.87 2.79
CA ASP A 82 -9.38 -2.05 2.05
C ASP A 82 -8.95 -1.83 0.61
N ALA A 83 -7.62 -1.75 0.35
CA ALA A 83 -7.06 -1.62 -0.98
C ALA A 83 -5.60 -2.11 -1.03
N GLY A 84 -5.25 -2.91 -2.02
CA GLY A 84 -3.87 -3.36 -2.25
C GLY A 84 -3.48 -4.62 -1.50
N THR A 85 -2.19 -4.75 -1.22
CA THR A 85 -1.58 -5.95 -0.64
C THR A 85 -1.50 -5.85 0.88
N PRO A 86 -2.10 -6.80 1.63
CA PRO A 86 -2.02 -6.84 3.09
C PRO A 86 -0.57 -6.80 3.60
N GLY A 87 -0.31 -6.02 4.66
CA GLY A 87 1.02 -5.86 5.24
C GLY A 87 1.90 -4.79 4.57
N ILE A 88 1.46 -4.18 3.48
CA ILE A 88 2.14 -3.06 2.81
C ILE A 88 1.46 -1.75 3.20
N SER A 89 1.98 -1.08 4.23
CA SER A 89 1.40 0.10 4.89
C SER A 89 0.05 -0.17 5.59
N ASP A 90 -0.35 -1.42 5.67
CA ASP A 90 -1.60 -1.92 6.23
C ASP A 90 -1.33 -3.01 7.29
N PRO A 91 -2.33 -3.39 8.10
CA PRO A 91 -2.21 -4.50 9.05
C PRO A 91 -1.88 -5.83 8.35
N GLY A 92 -1.14 -6.70 9.04
CA GLY A 92 -0.84 -8.06 8.53
C GLY A 92 0.49 -8.62 9.00
N PHE A 93 1.51 -7.77 9.15
CA PHE A 93 2.85 -8.22 9.56
C PHE A 93 2.83 -9.07 10.85
N LEU A 94 2.09 -8.64 11.87
CA LEU A 94 2.03 -9.36 13.15
C LEU A 94 1.40 -10.74 12.99
N LEU A 95 0.33 -10.85 12.20
CA LEU A 95 -0.34 -12.14 11.98
C LEU A 95 0.54 -13.08 11.18
N VAL A 96 1.19 -12.62 10.11
CA VAL A 96 2.14 -13.40 9.33
C VAL A 96 3.26 -13.94 10.21
N ARG A 97 3.88 -13.06 11.00
CA ARG A 97 4.97 -13.43 11.91
C ARG A 97 4.54 -14.49 12.92
N GLU A 98 3.36 -14.34 13.50
CA GLU A 98 2.85 -15.28 14.50
C GLU A 98 2.46 -16.63 13.88
N CYS A 99 1.83 -16.64 12.72
CA CYS A 99 1.53 -17.85 11.97
C CYS A 99 2.81 -18.65 11.64
N LEU A 100 3.83 -17.97 11.12
CA LEU A 100 5.12 -18.61 10.82
C LEU A 100 5.80 -19.14 12.08
N ARG A 101 5.76 -18.40 13.19
CA ARG A 101 6.29 -18.83 14.49
C ARG A 101 5.63 -20.12 15.01
N LEU A 102 4.34 -20.27 14.76
CA LEU A 102 3.56 -21.44 15.15
C LEU A 102 3.58 -22.59 14.11
N GLY A 103 4.32 -22.42 13.00
CA GLY A 103 4.47 -23.44 11.96
C GLY A 103 3.32 -23.52 10.95
N ALA A 104 2.44 -22.51 10.88
CA ALA A 104 1.44 -22.45 9.85
C ALA A 104 2.05 -22.04 8.50
N GLU A 105 1.48 -22.54 7.41
CA GLU A 105 1.80 -22.10 6.05
C GLU A 105 1.21 -20.72 5.80
N VAL A 106 2.00 -19.83 5.18
CA VAL A 106 1.55 -18.50 4.76
C VAL A 106 1.78 -18.34 3.27
N GLU A 107 0.74 -17.95 2.54
CA GLU A 107 0.84 -17.69 1.11
C GLU A 107 0.33 -16.26 0.81
N CYS A 108 1.23 -15.42 0.30
CA CYS A 108 0.85 -14.12 -0.24
C CYS A 108 0.64 -14.26 -1.75
N LEU A 109 -0.56 -13.91 -2.21
CA LEU A 109 -0.87 -13.94 -3.64
C LEU A 109 -0.26 -12.73 -4.35
N PRO A 110 0.22 -12.86 -5.60
CA PRO A 110 0.48 -11.71 -6.43
C PRO A 110 -0.83 -10.98 -6.74
N GLY A 111 -0.78 -9.65 -6.75
CA GLY A 111 -1.97 -8.85 -7.01
C GLY A 111 -1.71 -7.35 -6.95
N ALA A 112 -2.79 -6.59 -6.85
CA ALA A 112 -2.74 -5.14 -6.89
C ALA A 112 -1.93 -4.55 -5.71
N THR A 113 -1.10 -3.55 -6.06
CA THR A 113 -0.40 -2.70 -5.09
C THR A 113 -0.08 -1.36 -5.76
N ALA A 114 -0.25 -0.25 -5.08
CA ALA A 114 -0.18 1.07 -5.72
C ALA A 114 1.25 1.48 -6.11
N PHE A 115 2.25 1.12 -5.30
CA PHE A 115 3.62 1.60 -5.52
C PHE A 115 4.28 1.01 -6.78
N VAL A 116 3.94 -0.21 -7.18
CA VAL A 116 4.54 -0.85 -8.37
C VAL A 116 4.13 -0.15 -9.67
N PRO A 117 2.84 0.02 -9.99
CA PRO A 117 2.45 0.77 -11.19
C PRO A 117 2.89 2.24 -11.14
N ALA A 118 2.89 2.87 -9.95
CA ALA A 118 3.42 4.23 -9.81
C ALA A 118 4.90 4.32 -10.18
N LEU A 119 5.74 3.39 -9.69
CA LEU A 119 7.16 3.32 -10.01
C LEU A 119 7.39 3.11 -11.50
N VAL A 120 6.78 2.08 -12.08
CA VAL A 120 6.95 1.77 -13.51
C VAL A 120 6.48 2.92 -14.39
N ASN A 121 5.36 3.56 -14.03
CA ASN A 121 4.80 4.68 -14.79
C ASN A 121 5.55 6.00 -14.56
N SER A 122 6.43 6.09 -13.56
CA SER A 122 7.20 7.31 -13.26
C SER A 122 8.23 7.64 -14.35
N GLY A 123 8.77 6.61 -15.02
CA GLY A 123 9.91 6.74 -15.94
C GLY A 123 11.25 6.98 -15.23
N LEU A 124 11.29 6.85 -13.90
CA LEU A 124 12.51 6.87 -13.09
C LEU A 124 13.09 5.45 -12.98
N SER A 125 14.36 5.33 -12.58
CA SER A 125 15.02 4.02 -12.44
C SER A 125 14.25 3.11 -11.47
N ALA A 126 13.94 1.90 -11.93
CA ALA A 126 13.25 0.87 -11.17
C ALA A 126 14.16 -0.32 -10.81
N ASP A 127 15.44 -0.29 -11.19
CA ASP A 127 16.39 -1.39 -10.92
C ASP A 127 16.63 -1.56 -9.43
N HIS A 128 16.76 -0.42 -8.73
CA HIS A 128 16.88 -0.36 -7.27
C HIS A 128 16.01 0.77 -6.75
N PHE A 129 15.19 0.49 -5.78
CA PHE A 129 14.30 1.48 -5.17
C PHE A 129 14.11 1.21 -3.69
N ILE A 130 13.66 2.23 -2.97
CA ILE A 130 13.32 2.18 -1.55
C ILE A 130 11.83 2.52 -1.41
N PHE A 131 11.06 1.63 -0.81
CA PHE A 131 9.69 1.90 -0.41
C PHE A 131 9.66 2.34 1.05
N GLU A 132 9.34 3.61 1.28
CA GLU A 132 9.27 4.21 2.62
C GLU A 132 7.85 4.25 3.19
N GLY A 133 6.83 4.09 2.35
CA GLY A 133 5.43 4.25 2.77
C GLY A 133 5.11 5.68 3.21
N PHE A 134 4.33 5.86 4.28
CA PHE A 134 3.96 7.18 4.78
C PHE A 134 5.05 7.79 5.66
N LEU A 135 5.40 9.04 5.37
CA LEU A 135 6.29 9.81 6.25
C LEU A 135 5.66 10.06 7.63
N PRO A 136 6.46 10.11 8.71
CA PRO A 136 5.95 10.47 10.02
C PRO A 136 5.21 11.80 10.03
N HIS A 137 4.13 11.89 10.82
CA HIS A 137 3.32 13.11 10.88
C HIS A 137 4.08 14.31 11.50
N LYS A 138 4.88 14.08 12.55
CA LYS A 138 5.59 15.14 13.31
C LYS A 138 7.00 14.70 13.67
N LYS A 139 7.18 13.97 14.79
CA LYS A 139 8.49 13.53 15.29
C LYS A 139 9.18 12.61 14.27
N GLY A 140 10.43 12.92 13.92
CA GLY A 140 11.22 12.13 12.97
C GLY A 140 10.98 12.46 11.49
N ARG A 141 9.99 13.29 11.14
CA ARG A 141 9.67 13.62 9.75
C ARG A 141 10.85 14.30 9.03
N GLN A 142 11.40 15.36 9.61
CA GLN A 142 12.53 16.07 8.99
C GLN A 142 13.77 15.19 8.87
N THR A 143 14.03 14.36 9.88
CA THR A 143 15.14 13.39 9.84
C THR A 143 14.96 12.44 8.65
N LYS A 144 13.75 11.88 8.47
CA LYS A 144 13.46 10.98 7.36
C LYS A 144 13.58 11.68 5.99
N ILE A 145 13.11 12.91 5.87
CA ILE A 145 13.26 13.72 4.64
C ILE A 145 14.75 13.95 4.32
N ASN A 146 15.57 14.26 5.34
CA ASN A 146 17.00 14.42 5.17
C ASN A 146 17.73 13.10 4.82
N GLU A 147 17.24 11.94 5.27
CA GLU A 147 17.72 10.63 4.85
C GLU A 147 17.39 10.38 3.38
N ILE A 148 16.14 10.62 2.99
CA ILE A 148 15.65 10.45 1.61
C ILE A 148 16.44 11.30 0.62
N SER A 149 16.78 12.55 0.99
CA SER A 149 17.55 13.44 0.11
C SER A 149 18.91 12.90 -0.30
N LYS A 150 19.48 11.97 0.51
CA LYS A 150 20.79 11.35 0.30
C LYS A 150 20.74 9.99 -0.38
N ASN A 151 19.54 9.46 -0.64
CA ASN A 151 19.38 8.15 -1.27
C ASN A 151 19.83 8.19 -2.73
N HIS A 152 20.66 7.21 -3.13
CA HIS A 152 21.07 6.99 -4.51
C HIS A 152 20.01 6.24 -5.33
N TYR A 153 19.00 5.68 -4.69
CA TYR A 153 17.94 4.89 -5.32
C TYR A 153 16.64 5.67 -5.34
N THR A 154 15.84 5.40 -6.35
CA THR A 154 14.46 5.90 -6.43
C THR A 154 13.71 5.62 -5.13
N THR A 155 13.10 6.63 -4.55
CA THR A 155 12.36 6.50 -3.29
C THR A 155 10.87 6.69 -3.53
N ILE A 156 10.06 5.78 -2.98
CA ILE A 156 8.61 5.75 -3.15
C ILE A 156 7.94 6.04 -1.82
N LEU A 157 7.02 7.00 -1.83
CA LEU A 157 6.25 7.43 -0.67
C LEU A 157 4.76 7.30 -0.94
N TYR A 158 3.99 6.93 0.08
CA TYR A 158 2.56 7.20 0.13
C TYR A 158 2.33 8.54 0.83
N GLU A 159 1.38 9.32 0.35
CA GLU A 159 1.07 10.58 0.99
C GLU A 159 -0.43 10.90 0.94
N SER A 160 -0.88 11.62 1.96
CA SER A 160 -2.23 12.17 2.01
C SER A 160 -2.36 13.36 1.06
N PRO A 161 -3.51 13.54 0.36
CA PRO A 161 -3.75 14.69 -0.49
C PRO A 161 -3.63 16.01 0.26
N PHE A 162 -4.00 16.04 1.54
CA PHE A 162 -3.89 17.23 2.40
C PHE A 162 -2.44 17.64 2.71
N ARG A 163 -1.47 16.77 2.48
CA ARG A 163 -0.05 17.01 2.77
C ARG A 163 0.83 17.02 1.53
N LEU A 164 0.31 16.65 0.37
CA LEU A 164 1.09 16.48 -0.85
C LEU A 164 1.98 17.70 -1.13
N VAL A 165 1.39 18.89 -1.31
CA VAL A 165 2.13 20.09 -1.65
C VAL A 165 3.20 20.41 -0.60
N LYS A 166 2.84 20.34 0.68
CA LYS A 166 3.79 20.55 1.78
C LYS A 166 4.94 19.54 1.75
N THR A 167 4.65 18.27 1.47
CA THR A 167 5.67 17.22 1.39
C THR A 167 6.62 17.46 0.23
N LEU A 168 6.10 17.82 -0.95
CA LEU A 168 6.92 18.16 -2.11
C LEU A 168 7.80 19.39 -1.83
N GLN A 169 7.28 20.43 -1.18
CA GLN A 169 8.07 21.60 -0.77
C GLN A 169 9.19 21.23 0.20
N GLN A 170 8.91 20.41 1.21
CA GLN A 170 9.93 19.93 2.14
C GLN A 170 11.02 19.08 1.46
N LEU A 171 10.65 18.30 0.44
CA LEU A 171 11.61 17.57 -0.38
C LEU A 171 12.45 18.54 -1.22
N ALA A 172 11.83 19.56 -1.84
CA ALA A 172 12.55 20.56 -2.64
C ALA A 172 13.57 21.37 -1.82
N GLU A 173 13.24 21.69 -0.54
CA GLU A 173 14.17 22.39 0.37
C GLU A 173 15.50 21.63 0.60
N VAL A 174 15.48 20.29 0.57
CA VAL A 174 16.67 19.46 0.85
C VAL A 174 17.26 18.78 -0.39
N CYS A 175 16.45 18.53 -1.40
CA CYS A 175 16.88 17.85 -2.64
C CYS A 175 17.22 18.83 -3.76
N GLY A 176 16.78 20.10 -3.66
CA GLY A 176 16.80 21.08 -4.73
C GLY A 176 15.57 20.97 -5.64
N ASN A 177 15.20 22.09 -6.26
CA ASN A 177 14.00 22.21 -7.09
C ASN A 177 14.05 21.35 -8.37
N GLU A 178 15.25 21.10 -8.89
CA GLU A 178 15.49 20.36 -10.14
C GLU A 178 15.41 18.84 -9.99
N ARG A 179 15.33 18.30 -8.76
CA ARG A 179 15.20 16.86 -8.53
C ARG A 179 13.93 16.35 -9.20
N ARG A 180 14.05 15.30 -10.00
CA ARG A 180 12.92 14.71 -10.72
C ARG A 180 12.00 13.95 -9.77
N VAL A 181 10.72 14.08 -10.01
CA VAL A 181 9.67 13.44 -9.24
C VAL A 181 8.49 13.07 -10.14
N SER A 182 7.81 12.00 -9.79
CA SER A 182 6.50 11.65 -10.35
C SER A 182 5.48 11.52 -9.23
N VAL A 183 4.31 12.11 -9.42
CA VAL A 183 3.17 11.97 -8.52
C VAL A 183 2.06 11.25 -9.25
N ALA A 184 1.74 10.03 -8.81
CA ALA A 184 0.59 9.27 -9.27
C ALA A 184 -0.56 9.48 -8.29
N ARG A 185 -1.70 9.94 -8.79
CA ARG A 185 -2.91 10.22 -8.02
C ARG A 185 -4.06 9.37 -8.54
N GLU A 186 -4.84 8.77 -7.64
CA GLU A 186 -6.04 8.00 -7.97
C GLU A 186 -5.80 6.90 -9.03
N LEU A 187 -4.68 6.17 -8.89
CA LEU A 187 -4.33 5.06 -9.79
C LEU A 187 -5.49 4.09 -9.98
N THR A 188 -5.72 3.70 -11.23
CA THR A 188 -6.79 2.80 -11.71
C THR A 188 -8.22 3.34 -11.55
N LYS A 189 -8.40 4.57 -11.02
CA LYS A 189 -9.70 5.21 -10.82
C LYS A 189 -10.03 6.19 -11.96
N ILE A 190 -11.27 6.67 -11.98
CA ILE A 190 -11.78 7.59 -13.03
C ILE A 190 -10.96 8.89 -13.12
N TYR A 191 -10.43 9.36 -11.99
CA TYR A 191 -9.65 10.59 -11.92
C TYR A 191 -8.14 10.33 -11.81
N GLU A 192 -7.67 9.24 -12.39
CA GLU A 192 -6.24 8.95 -12.45
C GLU A 192 -5.47 10.09 -13.10
N GLU A 193 -4.40 10.49 -12.45
CA GLU A 193 -3.52 11.56 -12.92
C GLU A 193 -2.06 11.19 -12.57
N ASN A 194 -1.16 11.33 -13.56
CA ASN A 194 0.26 11.10 -13.38
C ASN A 194 1.02 12.36 -13.81
N VAL A 195 1.57 13.10 -12.85
CA VAL A 195 2.33 14.34 -13.08
C VAL A 195 3.81 14.09 -12.85
N ARG A 196 4.62 14.34 -13.86
CA ARG A 196 6.07 14.10 -13.90
C ARG A 196 6.80 15.40 -14.20
N GLY A 197 7.98 15.58 -13.64
CA GLY A 197 8.81 16.75 -13.89
C GLY A 197 9.81 16.95 -12.77
N THR A 198 10.30 18.17 -12.62
CA THR A 198 11.05 18.62 -11.45
C THR A 198 10.14 18.85 -10.26
N LEU A 199 10.71 18.85 -9.05
CA LEU A 199 9.94 19.19 -7.84
C LEU A 199 9.24 20.54 -7.99
N GLU A 200 9.89 21.55 -8.60
CA GLU A 200 9.29 22.86 -8.84
C GLU A 200 8.06 22.79 -9.75
N GLU A 201 8.16 22.09 -10.88
CA GLU A 201 7.05 21.94 -11.84
C GLU A 201 5.85 21.22 -11.20
N VAL A 202 6.12 20.14 -10.48
CA VAL A 202 5.08 19.32 -9.84
C VAL A 202 4.43 20.06 -8.67
N ILE A 203 5.19 20.83 -7.87
CA ILE A 203 4.66 21.71 -6.83
C ILE A 203 3.73 22.75 -7.45
N ASN A 204 4.17 23.42 -8.53
CA ASN A 204 3.38 24.43 -9.22
C ASN A 204 2.06 23.85 -9.72
N HIS A 205 2.07 22.64 -10.30
CA HIS A 205 0.86 21.96 -10.77
C HIS A 205 -0.15 21.71 -9.64
N PHE A 206 0.28 21.09 -8.54
CA PHE A 206 -0.62 20.73 -7.44
C PHE A 206 -0.99 21.89 -6.52
N SER A 207 -0.29 23.03 -6.60
CA SER A 207 -0.64 24.23 -5.84
C SER A 207 -1.81 25.02 -6.44
N GLN A 208 -2.21 24.72 -7.68
CA GLN A 208 -3.27 25.49 -8.38
C GLN A 208 -4.69 25.02 -8.03
N LYS A 209 -4.86 23.86 -7.41
CA LYS A 209 -6.16 23.24 -7.11
C LYS A 209 -6.13 22.46 -5.81
N GLU A 210 -7.31 22.26 -5.22
CA GLU A 210 -7.44 21.32 -4.09
C GLU A 210 -7.14 19.90 -4.54
N VAL A 211 -6.17 19.26 -3.90
CA VAL A 211 -5.80 17.87 -4.20
C VAL A 211 -6.71 16.92 -3.43
N LYS A 212 -7.25 15.91 -4.11
CA LYS A 212 -8.10 14.86 -3.55
C LYS A 212 -7.62 13.50 -4.00
N GLY A 213 -7.95 12.46 -3.21
CA GLY A 213 -7.68 11.08 -3.56
C GLY A 213 -6.38 10.53 -2.97
N GLU A 214 -5.98 9.37 -3.41
CA GLU A 214 -4.82 8.63 -2.93
C GLU A 214 -3.59 8.95 -3.78
N ILE A 215 -2.44 9.08 -3.12
CA ILE A 215 -1.23 9.64 -3.72
C ILE A 215 -0.04 8.69 -3.53
N VAL A 216 0.69 8.46 -4.60
CA VAL A 216 2.02 7.88 -4.58
C VAL A 216 3.02 8.89 -5.15
N ILE A 217 4.07 9.18 -4.41
CA ILE A 217 5.19 10.02 -4.84
C ILE A 217 6.37 9.09 -5.16
N VAL A 218 6.97 9.27 -6.33
CA VAL A 218 8.20 8.57 -6.74
C VAL A 218 9.25 9.63 -6.99
N LEU A 219 10.26 9.67 -6.11
CA LEU A 219 11.35 10.64 -6.14
C LEU A 219 12.62 9.98 -6.70
N GLU A 220 13.27 10.65 -7.63
CA GLU A 220 14.56 10.21 -8.18
C GLU A 220 15.66 10.16 -7.10
N GLY A 221 16.55 9.17 -7.18
CA GLY A 221 17.76 9.11 -6.37
C GLY A 221 18.80 10.15 -6.79
N ILE A 222 19.83 10.36 -5.97
CA ILE A 222 20.98 11.16 -6.41
C ILE A 222 21.88 10.31 -7.32
N GLU A 223 22.48 10.92 -8.32
CA GLU A 223 23.50 10.24 -9.15
C GLU A 223 24.68 9.79 -8.27
N LYS A 224 25.21 8.60 -8.58
CA LYS A 224 26.49 8.17 -7.98
C LYS A 224 27.60 8.93 -8.66
N GLU A 225 28.40 9.64 -7.88
CA GLU A 225 29.66 10.19 -8.36
C GLU A 225 30.62 9.09 -8.84
#